data_2cdcf1d6df891bddf431d04604befccf
#
_entry.id   2cdcf1d6df891bddf431d04604befccf
#
_cell.length_a   1.000
_cell.length_b   1.000
_cell.length_c   1.000
_cell.angle_alpha   90.00
_cell.angle_beta   90.00
_cell.angle_gamma   90.00
#
_symmetry.space_group_name_H-M   'P 1'
#
loop_
_entity.id
_entity.type
_entity.pdbx_description
1 polymer ?
#
loop_
_entity_poly.entity_id
_entity_poly.type
_entity_poly.pdbx_seq_one_letter_code
_entity_poly.pdbx_strand_id
1 'polypeptide(L)'
;MKWHPSAIGELMTAPKLKSEVLSETAKKQIRKIAKEQFFGFSSSITTKPMIKGKDWEEESIALVNQVRGTFYVKNKERFENEFLTGEPDIILDHSIIDIKTSWSLETWPATPDEGVNKDYMWQLFAYCWLLDKPQAELIYCMIDTDDTLLGDWDNRSIHKVSHIDPAKRITVLKYSINLDYIDEMKEKLTAASEYYSQYINQLNNK
;
A
#
# COMPACT_ATOMS: atom_id res chain seq x y z
N MET A 1 -7.91 17.92 4.90
CA MET A 1 -7.17 16.74 5.39
C MET A 1 -6.42 16.14 4.21
N LYS A 2 -5.20 15.58 4.39
CA LYS A 2 -4.49 14.82 3.35
C LYS A 2 -4.53 13.33 3.69
N TRP A 3 -4.76 12.51 2.70
CA TRP A 3 -4.91 11.06 2.85
C TRP A 3 -3.62 10.33 2.47
N HIS A 4 -3.29 9.26 3.17
CA HIS A 4 -2.17 8.39 2.80
C HIS A 4 -2.56 7.44 1.67
N PRO A 5 -1.73 7.26 0.63
CA PRO A 5 -2.01 6.33 -0.47
C PRO A 5 -2.40 4.91 -0.02
N SER A 6 -1.78 4.40 1.04
CA SER A 6 -2.11 3.08 1.61
C SER A 6 -3.53 2.97 2.20
N ALA A 7 -4.20 4.11 2.48
CA ALA A 7 -5.58 4.12 2.98
C ALA A 7 -6.63 4.29 1.86
N ILE A 8 -6.19 4.55 0.62
CA ILE A 8 -7.10 4.88 -0.48
C ILE A 8 -7.99 3.69 -0.86
N GLY A 9 -7.47 2.47 -0.87
CA GLY A 9 -8.23 1.29 -1.24
C GLY A 9 -9.57 1.17 -0.49
N GLU A 10 -9.56 1.35 0.83
CA GLU A 10 -10.78 1.31 1.64
C GLU A 10 -11.75 2.46 1.31
N LEU A 11 -11.23 3.64 0.95
CA LEU A 11 -12.05 4.79 0.56
C LEU A 11 -12.68 4.61 -0.83
N MET A 12 -12.01 3.87 -1.72
CA MET A 12 -12.48 3.59 -3.08
C MET A 12 -13.53 2.48 -3.17
N THR A 13 -13.91 1.86 -2.05
CA THR A 13 -14.98 0.85 -2.05
C THR A 13 -16.30 1.41 -2.55
N ALA A 14 -17.03 0.61 -3.36
CA ALA A 14 -18.29 1.02 -3.95
C ALA A 14 -19.42 1.07 -2.89
N PRO A 15 -20.25 2.13 -2.87
CA PRO A 15 -21.42 2.19 -2.01
C PRO A 15 -22.49 1.20 -2.47
N LYS A 16 -23.35 0.75 -1.54
CA LYS A 16 -24.50 -0.11 -1.87
C LYS A 16 -25.59 0.65 -2.63
N LEU A 17 -25.80 1.90 -2.29
CA LEU A 17 -26.79 2.77 -2.92
C LEU A 17 -26.07 3.68 -3.94
N LYS A 18 -26.54 3.70 -5.17
CA LYS A 18 -25.96 4.51 -6.26
C LYS A 18 -26.04 6.02 -5.99
N SER A 19 -26.91 6.46 -5.07
CA SER A 19 -27.02 7.86 -4.66
C SER A 19 -25.96 8.31 -3.66
N GLU A 20 -25.15 7.40 -3.13
CA GLU A 20 -24.08 7.70 -2.18
C GLU A 20 -22.72 7.67 -2.88
N VAL A 21 -21.82 8.59 -2.52
CA VAL A 21 -20.43 8.61 -3.00
C VAL A 21 -19.57 7.67 -2.14
N LEU A 22 -19.76 7.69 -0.81
CA LEU A 22 -18.99 6.89 0.13
C LEU A 22 -19.73 5.62 0.55
N SER A 23 -19.02 4.51 0.53
CA SER A 23 -19.50 3.26 1.12
C SER A 23 -19.50 3.30 2.65
N GLU A 24 -20.21 2.38 3.30
CA GLU A 24 -20.13 2.22 4.75
C GLU A 24 -18.74 1.79 5.22
N THR A 25 -17.99 1.04 4.41
CA THR A 25 -16.58 0.70 4.67
C THR A 25 -15.73 1.96 4.71
N ALA A 26 -15.85 2.83 3.70
CA ALA A 26 -15.16 4.11 3.66
C ALA A 26 -15.52 5.00 4.86
N LYS A 27 -16.82 5.16 5.16
CA LYS A 27 -17.28 5.94 6.31
C LYS A 27 -16.74 5.40 7.65
N LYS A 28 -16.67 4.05 7.80
CA LYS A 28 -16.11 3.40 8.99
C LYS A 28 -14.62 3.71 9.14
N GLN A 29 -13.86 3.63 8.06
CA GLN A 29 -12.43 3.95 8.05
C GLN A 29 -12.18 5.43 8.37
N ILE A 30 -12.95 6.34 7.79
CA ILE A 30 -12.85 7.78 8.08
C ILE A 30 -13.12 8.05 9.56
N ARG A 31 -14.19 7.44 10.14
CA ARG A 31 -14.49 7.58 11.57
C ARG A 31 -13.38 7.02 12.47
N LYS A 32 -12.72 5.92 12.06
CA LYS A 32 -11.57 5.36 12.77
C LYS A 32 -10.42 6.37 12.80
N ILE A 33 -9.99 6.86 11.63
CA ILE A 33 -8.90 7.85 11.50
C ILE A 33 -9.23 9.12 12.29
N ALA A 34 -10.47 9.62 12.18
CA ALA A 34 -10.89 10.82 12.91
C ALA A 34 -10.81 10.63 14.43
N LYS A 35 -11.21 9.48 14.97
CA LYS A 35 -11.08 9.17 16.40
C LYS A 35 -9.63 9.05 16.84
N GLU A 36 -8.79 8.37 16.04
CA GLU A 36 -7.37 8.23 16.35
C GLU A 36 -6.68 9.59 16.46
N GLN A 37 -6.98 10.49 15.53
CA GLN A 37 -6.43 11.85 15.56
C GLN A 37 -7.04 12.71 16.68
N PHE A 38 -8.34 12.65 16.87
CA PHE A 38 -9.05 13.49 17.86
C PHE A 38 -8.67 13.11 19.30
N PHE A 39 -8.57 11.82 19.60
CA PHE A 39 -8.27 11.33 20.95
C PHE A 39 -6.79 10.98 21.19
N GLY A 40 -5.93 11.10 20.16
CA GLY A 40 -4.49 10.89 20.28
C GLY A 40 -4.09 9.43 20.56
N PHE A 41 -4.76 8.46 19.94
CA PHE A 41 -4.40 7.05 20.05
C PHE A 41 -4.19 6.40 18.68
N SER A 42 -3.57 5.21 18.64
CA SER A 42 -3.50 4.37 17.46
C SER A 42 -4.09 2.99 17.77
N SER A 43 -4.97 2.53 16.88
CA SER A 43 -5.54 1.19 16.95
C SER A 43 -4.82 0.19 16.03
N SER A 44 -3.69 0.58 15.43
CA SER A 44 -2.93 -0.30 14.56
C SER A 44 -2.29 -1.44 15.36
N ILE A 45 -2.51 -2.67 14.89
CA ILE A 45 -1.85 -3.87 15.41
C ILE A 45 -0.66 -4.15 14.48
N THR A 46 0.54 -4.18 15.04
CA THR A 46 1.73 -4.59 14.29
C THR A 46 1.84 -6.11 14.30
N THR A 47 1.81 -6.72 13.13
CA THR A 47 1.97 -8.18 12.96
C THR A 47 3.38 -8.52 12.48
N LYS A 48 3.81 -9.79 12.67
CA LYS A 48 5.11 -10.26 12.18
C LYS A 48 5.31 -10.03 10.66
N PRO A 49 4.32 -10.30 9.78
CA PRO A 49 4.42 -9.95 8.37
C PRO A 49 4.63 -8.44 8.12
N MET A 50 3.98 -7.57 8.89
CA MET A 50 4.17 -6.11 8.75
C MET A 50 5.58 -5.69 9.21
N ILE A 51 6.12 -6.30 10.27
CA ILE A 51 7.50 -6.08 10.71
C ILE A 51 8.46 -6.49 9.59
N LYS A 52 8.32 -7.71 9.06
CA LYS A 52 9.14 -8.17 7.94
C LYS A 52 9.04 -7.22 6.75
N GLY A 53 7.83 -6.81 6.37
CA GLY A 53 7.60 -5.89 5.25
C GLY A 53 8.34 -4.56 5.40
N LYS A 54 8.37 -4.02 6.63
CA LYS A 54 9.01 -2.73 6.91
C LYS A 54 10.53 -2.86 7.08
N ASP A 55 10.98 -3.82 7.86
CA ASP A 55 12.37 -3.88 8.31
C ASP A 55 13.30 -4.53 7.26
N TRP A 56 12.74 -5.34 6.34
CA TRP A 56 13.48 -6.02 5.26
C TRP A 56 13.09 -5.55 3.84
N GLU A 57 12.56 -4.34 3.71
CA GLU A 57 12.22 -3.78 2.40
C GLU A 57 13.46 -3.50 1.54
N GLU A 58 14.58 -3.07 2.15
CA GLU A 58 15.83 -2.82 1.43
C GLU A 58 16.42 -4.12 0.84
N GLU A 59 16.28 -5.26 1.51
CA GLU A 59 16.66 -6.58 0.99
C GLU A 59 15.77 -7.00 -0.17
N SER A 60 14.49 -6.67 -0.12
CA SER A 60 13.57 -6.89 -1.25
C SER A 60 13.96 -6.04 -2.45
N ILE A 61 14.34 -4.77 -2.25
CA ILE A 61 14.87 -3.90 -3.31
C ILE A 61 16.18 -4.47 -3.87
N ALA A 62 17.07 -4.99 -3.01
CA ALA A 62 18.31 -5.63 -3.44
C ALA A 62 18.04 -6.87 -4.33
N LEU A 63 17.04 -7.68 -3.98
CA LEU A 63 16.61 -8.82 -4.81
C LEU A 63 16.12 -8.35 -6.19
N VAL A 64 15.30 -7.30 -6.25
CA VAL A 64 14.84 -6.73 -7.52
C VAL A 64 16.01 -6.21 -8.35
N ASN A 65 16.95 -5.50 -7.73
CA ASN A 65 18.16 -5.01 -8.38
C ASN A 65 19.00 -6.15 -8.95
N GLN A 66 19.19 -7.22 -8.20
CA GLN A 66 19.91 -8.41 -8.65
C GLN A 66 19.25 -9.04 -9.89
N VAL A 67 17.92 -9.19 -9.87
CA VAL A 67 17.17 -9.83 -10.97
C VAL A 67 17.15 -8.97 -12.23
N ARG A 68 17.04 -7.64 -12.06
CA ARG A 68 16.89 -6.70 -13.20
C ARG A 68 18.20 -6.11 -13.69
N GLY A 69 19.29 -6.29 -12.96
CA GLY A 69 20.57 -5.62 -13.26
C GLY A 69 20.47 -4.10 -13.07
N THR A 70 19.71 -3.64 -12.07
CA THR A 70 19.45 -2.23 -11.77
C THR A 70 20.11 -1.80 -10.45
N PHE A 71 20.04 -0.50 -10.14
CA PHE A 71 20.54 0.09 -8.89
C PHE A 71 19.46 0.98 -8.28
N TYR A 72 18.24 0.45 -8.12
CA TYR A 72 17.16 1.17 -7.46
C TYR A 72 17.51 1.43 -5.99
N VAL A 73 17.19 2.62 -5.53
CA VAL A 73 17.37 3.05 -4.14
C VAL A 73 16.02 3.40 -3.57
N LYS A 74 15.79 3.02 -2.31
CA LYS A 74 14.60 3.38 -1.59
C LYS A 74 14.47 4.89 -1.48
N ASN A 75 13.31 5.41 -1.88
CA ASN A 75 12.97 6.81 -1.65
C ASN A 75 12.74 7.05 -0.14
N LYS A 76 13.20 8.22 0.34
CA LYS A 76 13.03 8.68 1.72
C LYS A 76 12.33 10.05 1.78
N GLU A 77 11.89 10.55 0.62
CA GLU A 77 11.21 11.83 0.53
C GLU A 77 9.71 11.66 0.57
N ARG A 78 9.07 12.54 1.34
CA ARG A 78 7.62 12.64 1.41
C ARG A 78 7.13 13.68 0.41
N PHE A 79 6.14 13.28 -0.36
CA PHE A 79 5.47 14.14 -1.34
C PHE A 79 4.04 14.43 -0.88
N GLU A 80 3.52 15.57 -1.32
CA GLU A 80 2.14 15.93 -1.02
C GLU A 80 1.54 16.81 -2.12
N ASN A 81 0.22 16.66 -2.28
CA ASN A 81 -0.62 17.58 -3.06
C ASN A 81 -1.82 18.03 -2.21
N GLU A 82 -2.86 18.54 -2.83
CA GLU A 82 -4.08 18.96 -2.13
C GLU A 82 -4.75 17.83 -1.35
N PHE A 83 -4.76 16.61 -1.89
CA PHE A 83 -5.52 15.47 -1.35
C PHE A 83 -4.64 14.42 -0.66
N LEU A 84 -3.41 14.26 -1.10
CA LEU A 84 -2.55 13.14 -0.76
C LEU A 84 -1.27 13.57 -0.06
N THR A 85 -0.74 12.69 0.79
CA THR A 85 0.63 12.76 1.33
C THR A 85 1.19 11.35 1.48
N GLY A 86 2.41 11.09 0.97
CA GLY A 86 2.99 9.75 1.04
C GLY A 86 4.44 9.69 0.58
N GLU A 87 5.02 8.51 0.78
CA GLU A 87 6.40 8.16 0.44
C GLU A 87 6.37 6.87 -0.39
N PRO A 88 6.39 6.93 -1.73
CA PRO A 88 6.51 5.74 -2.57
C PRO A 88 7.90 5.11 -2.41
N ASP A 89 8.02 3.79 -2.61
CA ASP A 89 9.27 3.08 -2.34
C ASP A 89 10.38 3.43 -3.34
N ILE A 90 10.06 3.45 -4.65
CA ILE A 90 11.02 3.77 -5.72
C ILE A 90 10.35 4.67 -6.74
N ILE A 91 11.04 5.75 -7.12
CA ILE A 91 10.57 6.72 -8.11
C ILE A 91 11.48 6.65 -9.33
N LEU A 92 10.89 6.45 -10.51
CA LEU A 92 11.56 6.48 -11.80
C LEU A 92 11.06 7.65 -12.64
N ASP A 93 11.70 7.91 -13.77
CA ASP A 93 11.34 9.03 -14.65
C ASP A 93 9.87 8.98 -15.11
N HIS A 94 9.37 7.80 -15.46
CA HIS A 94 8.02 7.62 -16.00
C HIS A 94 7.12 6.69 -15.18
N SER A 95 7.62 6.17 -14.06
CA SER A 95 6.87 5.21 -13.24
C SER A 95 7.27 5.27 -11.77
N ILE A 96 6.47 4.61 -10.96
CA ILE A 96 6.80 4.28 -9.57
C ILE A 96 6.85 2.75 -9.41
N ILE A 97 7.58 2.29 -8.42
CA ILE A 97 7.56 0.88 -8.00
C ILE A 97 7.21 0.83 -6.52
N ASP A 98 6.29 -0.03 -6.17
CA ASP A 98 5.94 -0.35 -4.78
C ASP A 98 6.34 -1.80 -4.50
N ILE A 99 7.07 -2.01 -3.44
CA ILE A 99 7.65 -3.30 -3.06
C ILE A 99 6.80 -3.93 -1.95
N LYS A 100 6.42 -5.18 -2.15
CA LYS A 100 5.73 -5.98 -1.13
C LYS A 100 6.56 -7.19 -0.75
N THR A 101 7.13 -7.16 0.46
CA THR A 101 7.87 -8.28 1.03
C THR A 101 6.87 -9.32 1.55
N SER A 102 6.82 -10.49 0.93
CA SER A 102 5.91 -11.56 1.32
C SER A 102 6.40 -12.28 2.57
N TRP A 103 5.45 -12.73 3.41
CA TRP A 103 5.75 -13.41 4.68
C TRP A 103 6.38 -14.77 4.47
N SER A 104 5.79 -15.61 3.61
CA SER A 104 6.22 -16.98 3.35
C SER A 104 5.90 -17.38 1.90
N LEU A 105 6.40 -18.53 1.45
CA LEU A 105 6.05 -19.10 0.15
C LEU A 105 4.54 -19.36 -0.01
N GLU A 106 3.83 -19.63 1.08
CA GLU A 106 2.37 -19.84 1.04
C GLU A 106 1.59 -18.55 0.80
N THR A 107 2.12 -17.41 1.26
CA THR A 107 1.46 -16.10 1.12
C THR A 107 2.00 -15.29 -0.05
N TRP A 108 3.07 -15.77 -0.70
CA TRP A 108 3.64 -15.11 -1.84
C TRP A 108 2.85 -15.44 -3.12
N PRO A 109 2.38 -14.45 -3.86
CA PRO A 109 1.74 -14.69 -5.15
C PRO A 109 2.78 -15.10 -6.18
N ALA A 110 2.78 -16.37 -6.58
CA ALA A 110 3.76 -16.92 -7.53
C ALA A 110 3.50 -16.45 -8.98
N THR A 111 2.28 -16.01 -9.27
CA THR A 111 1.88 -15.51 -10.59
C THR A 111 1.24 -14.12 -10.46
N PRO A 112 1.28 -13.28 -11.52
CA PRO A 112 0.64 -11.97 -11.50
C PRO A 112 -0.85 -12.02 -11.15
N ASP A 113 -1.59 -13.03 -11.61
CA ASP A 113 -3.03 -13.16 -11.35
C ASP A 113 -3.32 -13.38 -9.86
N GLU A 114 -2.47 -14.13 -9.14
CA GLU A 114 -2.57 -14.31 -7.70
C GLU A 114 -2.27 -13.01 -6.92
N GLY A 115 -1.44 -12.13 -7.50
CA GLY A 115 -1.01 -10.88 -6.89
C GLY A 115 -1.99 -9.72 -7.05
N VAL A 116 -3.10 -9.90 -7.79
CA VAL A 116 -4.07 -8.82 -8.00
C VAL A 116 -4.75 -8.45 -6.70
N ASN A 117 -4.51 -7.22 -6.24
CA ASN A 117 -5.11 -6.65 -5.05
C ASN A 117 -5.60 -5.22 -5.34
N LYS A 118 -6.89 -4.97 -5.16
CA LYS A 118 -7.51 -3.67 -5.46
C LYS A 118 -6.99 -2.55 -4.55
N ASP A 119 -6.68 -2.85 -3.30
CA ASP A 119 -6.19 -1.83 -2.37
C ASP A 119 -4.79 -1.36 -2.78
N TYR A 120 -3.92 -2.30 -3.20
CA TYR A 120 -2.60 -1.95 -3.73
C TYR A 120 -2.69 -1.25 -5.09
N MET A 121 -3.63 -1.63 -5.95
CA MET A 121 -3.89 -0.92 -7.21
C MET A 121 -4.23 0.55 -6.93
N TRP A 122 -5.16 0.83 -6.02
CA TRP A 122 -5.53 2.19 -5.66
C TRP A 122 -4.40 2.95 -4.95
N GLN A 123 -3.60 2.27 -4.12
CA GLN A 123 -2.38 2.85 -3.55
C GLN A 123 -1.43 3.33 -4.64
N LEU A 124 -1.16 2.48 -5.64
CA LEU A 124 -0.31 2.81 -6.78
C LEU A 124 -0.87 3.96 -7.61
N PHE A 125 -2.17 3.96 -7.90
CA PHE A 125 -2.81 5.05 -8.64
C PHE A 125 -2.74 6.38 -7.87
N ALA A 126 -2.88 6.34 -6.54
CA ALA A 126 -2.70 7.52 -5.71
C ALA A 126 -1.25 8.04 -5.77
N TYR A 127 -0.25 7.18 -5.76
CA TYR A 127 1.15 7.59 -5.96
C TYR A 127 1.41 8.10 -7.38
N CYS A 128 0.84 7.46 -8.40
CA CYS A 128 0.93 7.94 -9.79
C CYS A 128 0.37 9.36 -9.92
N TRP A 129 -0.81 9.61 -9.36
CA TRP A 129 -1.41 10.95 -9.35
C TRP A 129 -0.57 11.94 -8.54
N LEU A 130 -0.07 11.55 -7.36
CA LEU A 130 0.74 12.41 -6.49
C LEU A 130 2.00 12.93 -7.17
N LEU A 131 2.63 12.08 -8.00
CA LEU A 131 3.93 12.35 -8.65
C LEU A 131 3.82 12.61 -10.15
N ASP A 132 2.61 12.69 -10.70
CA ASP A 132 2.38 12.86 -12.14
C ASP A 132 3.10 11.78 -12.97
N LYS A 133 2.96 10.51 -12.57
CA LYS A 133 3.55 9.35 -13.26
C LYS A 133 2.46 8.53 -13.95
N PRO A 134 2.62 8.16 -15.24
CA PRO A 134 1.60 7.43 -15.97
C PRO A 134 1.54 5.94 -15.63
N GLN A 135 2.59 5.39 -15.00
CA GLN A 135 2.74 3.95 -14.80
C GLN A 135 3.19 3.62 -13.38
N ALA A 136 2.83 2.42 -12.94
CA ALA A 136 3.31 1.85 -11.69
C ALA A 136 3.59 0.35 -11.82
N GLU A 137 4.52 -0.16 -11.04
CA GLU A 137 4.73 -1.58 -10.84
C GLU A 137 4.53 -1.95 -9.38
N LEU A 138 3.82 -3.05 -9.15
CA LEU A 138 3.77 -3.73 -7.86
C LEU A 138 4.68 -4.94 -7.94
N ILE A 139 5.67 -5.02 -7.07
CA ILE A 139 6.62 -6.13 -7.07
C ILE A 139 6.54 -6.85 -5.73
N TYR A 140 6.03 -8.09 -5.76
CA TYR A 140 6.10 -8.98 -4.62
C TYR A 140 7.45 -9.67 -4.61
N CYS A 141 8.12 -9.58 -3.47
CA CYS A 141 9.43 -10.18 -3.24
C CYS A 141 9.35 -11.26 -2.18
N MET A 142 9.99 -12.39 -2.46
CA MET A 142 10.17 -13.46 -1.48
C MET A 142 11.63 -13.52 -1.06
N ILE A 143 11.89 -13.08 0.18
CA ILE A 143 13.19 -13.14 0.86
C ILE A 143 13.10 -13.98 2.12
N ASP A 144 14.22 -14.38 2.69
CA ASP A 144 14.26 -15.12 3.95
C ASP A 144 13.55 -14.33 5.05
N THR A 145 12.81 -15.04 5.89
CA THR A 145 12.30 -14.49 7.14
C THR A 145 13.34 -14.64 8.22
N ASP A 146 13.64 -13.56 8.94
CA ASP A 146 14.58 -13.60 10.06
C ASP A 146 14.08 -14.54 11.17
N ASP A 147 15.00 -15.28 11.78
CA ASP A 147 14.66 -16.26 12.83
C ASP A 147 14.02 -15.62 14.07
N THR A 148 14.29 -14.34 14.32
CA THR A 148 13.67 -13.60 15.44
C THR A 148 12.16 -13.39 15.26
N LEU A 149 11.67 -13.46 14.02
CA LEU A 149 10.25 -13.39 13.70
C LEU A 149 9.56 -14.76 13.69
N LEU A 150 10.33 -15.86 13.67
CA LEU A 150 9.80 -17.22 13.62
C LEU A 150 9.65 -17.79 15.02
N GLY A 151 8.56 -18.50 15.25
CA GLY A 151 8.35 -19.32 16.45
C GLY A 151 8.95 -20.73 16.29
N ASP A 152 8.98 -21.47 17.40
CA ASP A 152 9.55 -22.85 17.43
C ASP A 152 8.79 -23.82 16.52
N TRP A 153 7.49 -23.55 16.28
CA TRP A 153 6.59 -24.38 15.48
C TRP A 153 6.41 -23.92 14.03
N ASP A 154 7.05 -22.80 13.66
CA ASP A 154 6.95 -22.28 12.28
C ASP A 154 7.76 -23.17 11.33
N ASN A 155 7.16 -23.54 10.20
CA ASN A 155 7.81 -24.33 9.17
C ASN A 155 8.88 -23.51 8.43
N ARG A 156 10.14 -23.69 8.83
CA ARG A 156 11.26 -22.94 8.25
C ARG A 156 11.44 -23.13 6.76
N SER A 157 10.98 -24.24 6.17
CA SER A 157 11.17 -24.51 4.74
C SER A 157 10.40 -23.54 3.83
N ILE A 158 9.30 -22.96 4.34
CA ILE A 158 8.52 -21.94 3.59
C ILE A 158 9.02 -20.52 3.84
N HIS A 159 9.93 -20.33 4.78
CA HIS A 159 10.47 -19.04 5.17
C HIS A 159 11.93 -18.83 4.75
N LYS A 160 12.68 -19.89 4.49
CA LYS A 160 14.08 -19.85 4.05
C LYS A 160 14.16 -20.20 2.58
N VAL A 161 14.26 -19.16 1.75
CA VAL A 161 14.06 -19.22 0.29
C VAL A 161 15.29 -18.80 -0.50
N SER A 162 16.39 -18.43 0.15
CA SER A 162 17.63 -17.98 -0.48
C SER A 162 18.26 -19.02 -1.40
N HIS A 163 17.92 -20.31 -1.24
CA HIS A 163 18.34 -21.41 -2.12
C HIS A 163 17.59 -21.41 -3.47
N ILE A 164 16.49 -20.68 -3.59
CA ILE A 164 15.71 -20.57 -4.83
C ILE A 164 16.34 -19.49 -5.73
N ASP A 165 16.35 -19.72 -7.03
CA ASP A 165 16.82 -18.76 -8.01
C ASP A 165 16.16 -17.39 -7.80
N PRO A 166 16.93 -16.29 -7.70
CA PRO A 166 16.40 -14.94 -7.52
C PRO A 166 15.28 -14.56 -8.48
N ALA A 167 15.39 -14.93 -9.77
CA ALA A 167 14.37 -14.63 -10.77
C ALA A 167 13.02 -15.31 -10.49
N LYS A 168 13.01 -16.38 -9.69
CA LYS A 168 11.80 -17.11 -9.28
C LYS A 168 11.22 -16.62 -7.95
N ARG A 169 11.78 -15.57 -7.37
CA ARG A 169 11.36 -15.01 -6.08
C ARG A 169 10.74 -13.62 -6.19
N ILE A 170 10.49 -13.14 -7.40
CA ILE A 170 9.77 -11.90 -7.66
C ILE A 170 8.56 -12.14 -8.54
N THR A 171 7.47 -11.45 -8.26
CA THR A 171 6.27 -11.39 -9.10
C THR A 171 5.93 -9.95 -9.38
N VAL A 172 5.77 -9.60 -10.66
CA VAL A 172 5.61 -8.21 -11.11
C VAL A 172 4.25 -8.02 -11.73
N LEU A 173 3.50 -7.04 -11.22
CA LEU A 173 2.27 -6.53 -11.84
C LEU A 173 2.51 -5.11 -12.35
N LYS A 174 2.02 -4.82 -13.55
CA LYS A 174 2.14 -3.50 -14.17
C LYS A 174 0.78 -2.83 -14.27
N TYR A 175 0.74 -1.56 -13.94
CA TYR A 175 -0.45 -0.74 -13.98
C TYR A 175 -0.20 0.55 -14.77
N SER A 176 -1.23 1.00 -15.48
CA SER A 176 -1.26 2.32 -16.10
C SER A 176 -2.44 3.10 -15.55
N ILE A 177 -2.21 4.33 -15.12
CA ILE A 177 -3.27 5.21 -14.65
C ILE A 177 -3.84 5.99 -15.83
N ASN A 178 -5.13 6.28 -15.77
CA ASN A 178 -5.79 7.21 -16.68
C ASN A 178 -6.51 8.33 -15.89
N LEU A 179 -7.06 9.29 -16.60
CA LEU A 179 -7.77 10.43 -15.99
C LEU A 179 -9.03 10.00 -15.24
N ASP A 180 -9.73 8.96 -15.69
CA ASP A 180 -10.96 8.48 -15.04
C ASP A 180 -10.70 8.01 -13.60
N TYR A 181 -9.58 7.31 -13.37
CA TYR A 181 -9.18 6.91 -12.02
C TYR A 181 -8.83 8.11 -11.13
N ILE A 182 -8.20 9.14 -11.72
CA ILE A 182 -7.87 10.37 -10.98
C ILE A 182 -9.16 11.10 -10.60
N ASP A 183 -10.11 11.22 -11.50
CA ASP A 183 -11.36 11.89 -11.24
C ASP A 183 -12.23 11.14 -10.23
N GLU A 184 -12.26 9.80 -10.30
CA GLU A 184 -12.91 8.97 -9.29
C GLU A 184 -12.27 9.15 -7.90
N MET A 185 -10.94 9.19 -7.81
CA MET A 185 -10.24 9.47 -6.54
C MET A 185 -10.57 10.86 -6.01
N LYS A 186 -10.57 11.90 -6.85
CA LYS A 186 -10.91 13.27 -6.44
C LYS A 186 -12.32 13.34 -5.85
N GLU A 187 -13.31 12.76 -6.52
CA GLU A 187 -14.69 12.73 -6.04
C GLU A 187 -14.77 12.07 -4.66
N LYS A 188 -14.22 10.88 -4.53
CA LYS A 188 -14.22 10.11 -3.28
C LYS A 188 -13.49 10.83 -2.15
N LEU A 189 -12.30 11.38 -2.42
CA LEU A 189 -11.49 12.05 -1.41
C LEU A 189 -12.08 13.39 -0.97
N THR A 190 -12.76 14.11 -1.87
CA THR A 190 -13.55 15.30 -1.52
C THR A 190 -14.65 14.94 -0.54
N ALA A 191 -15.49 13.95 -0.90
CA ALA A 191 -16.56 13.47 -0.03
C ALA A 191 -16.04 12.91 1.30
N ALA A 192 -14.88 12.21 1.29
CA ALA A 192 -14.24 11.71 2.49
C ALA A 192 -13.77 12.83 3.44
N SER A 193 -13.22 13.91 2.87
CA SER A 193 -12.75 15.08 3.65
C SER A 193 -13.91 15.86 4.25
N GLU A 194 -15.02 15.99 3.52
CA GLU A 194 -16.26 16.57 4.03
C GLU A 194 -16.84 15.75 5.18
N TYR A 195 -16.95 14.42 4.99
CA TYR A 195 -17.46 13.51 6.02
C TYR A 195 -16.58 13.51 7.27
N TYR A 196 -15.25 13.53 7.10
CA TYR A 196 -14.29 13.66 8.18
C TYR A 196 -14.54 14.95 8.98
N SER A 197 -14.66 16.10 8.31
CA SER A 197 -14.88 17.40 8.94
C SER A 197 -16.21 17.45 9.70
N GLN A 198 -17.27 16.91 9.12
CA GLN A 198 -18.58 16.80 9.79
C GLN A 198 -18.48 15.93 11.06
N TYR A 199 -17.76 14.80 11.00
CA TYR A 199 -17.61 13.91 12.14
C TYR A 199 -16.77 14.53 13.26
N ILE A 200 -15.69 15.23 12.92
CA ILE A 200 -14.89 16.00 13.91
C ILE A 200 -15.75 17.07 14.60
N ASN A 201 -16.57 17.80 13.83
CA ASN A 201 -17.49 18.79 14.44
C ASN A 201 -18.49 18.14 15.40
N GLN A 202 -19.00 16.94 15.09
CA GLN A 202 -19.87 16.20 16.04
C GLN A 202 -19.12 15.80 17.30
N LEU A 203 -17.83 15.46 17.23
CA LEU A 203 -17.03 15.13 18.42
C LEU A 203 -16.76 16.36 19.29
N ASN A 204 -16.55 17.53 18.70
CA ASN A 204 -16.32 18.79 19.40
C ASN A 204 -17.58 19.32 20.13
N ASN A 205 -18.78 18.98 19.63
CA ASN A 205 -20.05 19.49 20.15
C ASN A 205 -20.75 18.51 21.13
N LYS A 206 -20.05 17.48 21.60
CA LYS A 206 -20.49 16.59 22.68
C LYS A 206 -20.11 17.14 24.04
#